data_cbbf2cbab8fd87de2b5b7aca2a1276b1
#
_entry.id   cbbf2cbab8fd87de2b5b7aca2a1276b1
#
_cell.length_a   1.000
_cell.length_b   1.000
_cell.length_c   1.000
_cell.angle_alpha   90.00
_cell.angle_beta   90.00
_cell.angle_gamma   90.00
#
_symmetry.space_group_name_H-M   'P 1'
#
loop_
_entity.id
_entity.type
_entity.pdbx_description
1 polymer ?
#
loop_
_entity_poly.entity_id
_entity_poly.type
_entity_poly.pdbx_seq_one_letter_code
_entity_poly.pdbx_strand_id
1 'polypeptide(L)'
;MASVYELSFWAHFELVTIHPWADGNGRTCRLLMNLLQWEFDVLPTKVLKEDKAEYIQALIDTRESEDIAVFINCMTKLHCQHLQTDIDQFVKSTMGKMVDKSALMQEMVDNWSIKPSLAEKLVDILDYVTDKDQITTEEIISHFGFNPTTAKRYLRQLTEFGYMEAHGGNKNRTYTKK
;
A
#
# COMPACT_ATOMS: atom_id res chain seq x y z
N MET A 1 -24.11 22.71 -5.99
CA MET A 1 -23.77 22.23 -4.63
C MET A 1 -22.26 22.04 -4.61
N ALA A 2 -21.54 22.67 -3.70
CA ALA A 2 -20.09 22.52 -3.62
C ALA A 2 -19.73 21.06 -3.26
N SER A 3 -18.63 20.54 -3.82
CA SER A 3 -18.11 19.23 -3.43
C SER A 3 -17.53 19.27 -2.02
N VAL A 4 -17.36 18.10 -1.37
CA VAL A 4 -16.72 17.99 -0.05
C VAL A 4 -15.29 18.55 -0.10
N TYR A 5 -14.58 18.31 -1.21
CA TYR A 5 -13.24 18.85 -1.40
C TYR A 5 -13.23 20.37 -1.46
N GLU A 6 -14.12 20.98 -2.28
CA GLU A 6 -14.24 22.44 -2.35
C GLU A 6 -14.56 23.05 -0.98
N LEU A 7 -15.51 22.47 -0.24
CA LEU A 7 -15.85 22.90 1.11
C LEU A 7 -14.65 22.83 2.06
N SER A 8 -13.93 21.72 2.05
CA SER A 8 -12.78 21.51 2.93
C SER A 8 -11.60 22.44 2.59
N PHE A 9 -11.36 22.71 1.30
CA PHE A 9 -10.34 23.63 0.85
C PHE A 9 -10.70 25.08 1.18
N TRP A 10 -11.96 25.43 1.05
CA TRP A 10 -12.45 26.75 1.45
C TRP A 10 -12.31 26.95 2.96
N ALA A 11 -12.76 26.02 3.78
CA ALA A 11 -12.59 26.08 5.24
C ALA A 11 -11.12 26.20 5.66
N HIS A 12 -10.23 25.49 4.96
CA HIS A 12 -8.78 25.62 5.15
C HIS A 12 -8.29 27.04 4.85
N PHE A 13 -8.67 27.59 3.69
CA PHE A 13 -8.25 28.93 3.27
C PHE A 13 -8.73 30.02 4.25
N GLU A 14 -9.99 29.98 4.67
CA GLU A 14 -10.55 30.90 5.64
C GLU A 14 -9.80 30.85 6.97
N LEU A 15 -9.58 29.66 7.52
CA LEU A 15 -8.92 29.51 8.79
C LEU A 15 -7.45 29.94 8.76
N VAL A 16 -6.72 29.65 7.68
CA VAL A 16 -5.32 30.09 7.55
C VAL A 16 -5.22 31.60 7.34
N THR A 17 -6.26 32.22 6.79
CA THR A 17 -6.36 33.68 6.59
C THR A 17 -6.68 34.40 7.91
N ILE A 18 -7.59 33.87 8.72
CA ILE A 18 -7.89 34.39 10.07
C ILE A 18 -6.64 34.33 10.97
N HIS A 19 -5.82 33.31 10.81
CA HIS A 19 -4.54 33.11 11.51
C HIS A 19 -4.64 33.23 13.04
N PRO A 20 -5.52 32.46 13.72
CA PRO A 20 -5.91 32.73 15.10
C PRO A 20 -4.84 32.38 16.15
N TRP A 21 -3.80 31.63 15.82
CA TRP A 21 -2.77 31.18 16.76
C TRP A 21 -1.42 31.82 16.48
N ALA A 22 -0.59 31.95 17.52
CA ALA A 22 0.77 32.46 17.39
C ALA A 22 1.68 31.51 16.58
N ASP A 23 1.44 30.18 16.64
CA ASP A 23 2.12 29.17 15.84
C ASP A 23 1.16 28.00 15.52
N GLY A 24 1.51 27.21 14.52
CA GLY A 24 0.77 25.99 14.17
C GLY A 24 -0.42 26.19 13.23
N ASN A 25 -0.73 27.42 12.80
CA ASN A 25 -1.90 27.70 11.94
C ASN A 25 -1.96 26.78 10.71
N GLY A 26 -0.90 26.67 9.94
CA GLY A 26 -0.88 25.82 8.75
C GLY A 26 -1.07 24.32 9.06
N ARG A 27 -0.60 23.83 10.21
CA ARG A 27 -0.84 22.43 10.65
C ARG A 27 -2.28 22.21 11.02
N THR A 28 -2.83 23.13 11.80
CA THR A 28 -4.23 23.04 12.26
C THR A 28 -5.21 23.17 11.08
N CYS A 29 -4.96 24.07 10.13
CA CYS A 29 -5.80 24.23 8.94
C CYS A 29 -5.81 22.97 8.06
N ARG A 30 -4.65 22.33 7.85
CA ARG A 30 -4.58 21.04 7.15
C ARG A 30 -5.28 19.91 7.92
N LEU A 31 -5.17 19.91 9.24
CA LEU A 31 -5.87 18.92 10.07
C LEU A 31 -7.40 19.10 9.97
N LEU A 32 -7.91 20.33 10.03
CA LEU A 32 -9.34 20.62 9.85
C LEU A 32 -9.82 20.19 8.46
N MET A 33 -9.08 20.54 7.42
CA MET A 33 -9.38 20.13 6.04
C MET A 33 -9.53 18.60 5.94
N ASN A 34 -8.55 17.87 6.46
CA ASN A 34 -8.55 16.41 6.42
C ASN A 34 -9.63 15.80 7.32
N LEU A 35 -9.95 16.42 8.45
CA LEU A 35 -11.05 16.00 9.31
C LEU A 35 -12.41 16.11 8.59
N LEU A 36 -12.65 17.22 7.89
CA LEU A 36 -13.85 17.40 7.08
C LEU A 36 -13.95 16.34 5.97
N GLN A 37 -12.84 16.07 5.28
CA GLN A 37 -12.79 15.04 4.24
C GLN A 37 -13.08 13.65 4.81
N TRP A 38 -12.50 13.33 5.96
CA TRP A 38 -12.74 12.06 6.66
C TRP A 38 -14.19 11.90 7.11
N GLU A 39 -14.79 12.95 7.66
CA GLU A 39 -16.19 12.92 8.14
C GLU A 39 -17.19 12.61 7.01
N PHE A 40 -16.84 12.95 5.78
CA PHE A 40 -17.64 12.67 4.59
C PHE A 40 -17.14 11.46 3.77
N ASP A 41 -16.34 10.57 4.36
CA ASP A 41 -15.82 9.35 3.74
C ASP A 41 -15.06 9.57 2.41
N VAL A 42 -14.39 10.73 2.26
CA VAL A 42 -13.51 10.99 1.12
C VAL A 42 -12.04 10.95 1.52
N LEU A 43 -11.15 10.66 0.56
CA LEU A 43 -9.72 10.50 0.83
C LEU A 43 -9.08 11.82 1.27
N PRO A 44 -8.30 11.85 2.37
CA PRO A 44 -7.61 13.04 2.83
C PRO A 44 -6.61 13.59 1.81
N THR A 45 -6.55 14.91 1.70
CA THR A 45 -5.61 15.60 0.82
C THR A 45 -4.24 15.76 1.48
N LYS A 46 -3.21 15.33 0.78
CA LYS A 46 -1.80 15.52 1.21
C LYS A 46 -1.27 16.88 0.71
N VAL A 47 -0.48 17.54 1.51
CA VAL A 47 0.37 18.67 1.10
C VAL A 47 1.79 18.30 1.54
N LEU A 48 2.59 17.87 0.60
CA LEU A 48 3.94 17.40 0.83
C LEU A 48 4.92 18.59 0.93
N LYS A 49 6.16 18.28 1.31
CA LYS A 49 7.20 19.30 1.43
C LYS A 49 7.51 19.95 0.08
N GLU A 50 7.46 19.15 -0.96
CA GLU A 50 7.70 19.53 -2.35
C GLU A 50 6.64 20.52 -2.87
N ASP A 51 5.39 20.36 -2.43
CA ASP A 51 4.25 21.20 -2.85
C ASP A 51 4.24 22.57 -2.17
N LYS A 52 5.06 22.75 -1.11
CA LYS A 52 4.97 23.90 -0.21
C LYS A 52 5.06 25.24 -0.94
N ALA A 53 5.89 25.35 -1.96
CA ALA A 53 6.07 26.60 -2.71
C ALA A 53 4.80 26.92 -3.52
N GLU A 54 4.26 25.97 -4.27
CA GLU A 54 3.01 26.11 -5.06
C GLU A 54 1.81 26.40 -4.15
N TYR A 55 1.69 25.66 -3.06
CA TYR A 55 0.64 25.88 -2.06
C TYR A 55 0.68 27.27 -1.42
N ILE A 56 1.87 27.79 -1.03
CA ILE A 56 1.99 29.14 -0.48
C ILE A 56 1.67 30.19 -1.53
N GLN A 57 2.13 30.01 -2.77
CA GLN A 57 1.85 30.93 -3.85
C GLN A 57 0.33 31.00 -4.13
N ALA A 58 -0.35 29.86 -4.15
CA ALA A 58 -1.80 29.84 -4.32
C ALA A 58 -2.55 30.59 -3.20
N LEU A 59 -2.07 30.56 -1.95
CA LEU A 59 -2.63 31.36 -0.85
C LEU A 59 -2.45 32.86 -1.08
N ILE A 60 -1.29 33.28 -1.62
CA ILE A 60 -0.99 34.69 -1.94
C ILE A 60 -1.88 35.14 -3.10
N ASP A 61 -1.86 34.42 -4.21
CA ASP A 61 -2.60 34.75 -5.42
C ASP A 61 -4.12 34.86 -5.16
N THR A 62 -4.65 33.95 -4.33
CA THR A 62 -6.07 34.00 -3.91
C THR A 62 -6.41 35.24 -3.12
N ARG A 63 -5.50 35.72 -2.25
CA ARG A 63 -5.71 36.96 -1.50
C ARG A 63 -5.61 38.20 -2.37
N GLU A 64 -4.69 38.19 -3.34
CA GLU A 64 -4.49 39.31 -4.26
C GLU A 64 -5.62 39.43 -5.29
N SER A 65 -6.13 38.31 -5.75
CA SER A 65 -7.24 38.26 -6.72
C SER A 65 -8.63 38.32 -6.10
N GLU A 66 -8.75 38.10 -4.80
CA GLU A 66 -10.02 37.91 -4.06
C GLU A 66 -10.87 36.76 -4.65
N ASP A 67 -10.25 35.82 -5.35
CA ASP A 67 -10.90 34.67 -5.99
C ASP A 67 -10.47 33.34 -5.34
N ILE A 68 -11.34 32.76 -4.54
CA ILE A 68 -11.12 31.48 -3.87
C ILE A 68 -10.90 30.31 -4.85
N ALA A 69 -11.39 30.44 -6.10
CA ALA A 69 -11.21 29.40 -7.10
C ALA A 69 -9.72 29.12 -7.40
N VAL A 70 -8.84 30.10 -7.24
CA VAL A 70 -7.39 29.95 -7.42
C VAL A 70 -6.85 28.91 -6.46
N PHE A 71 -7.17 29.03 -5.17
CA PHE A 71 -6.72 28.08 -4.15
C PHE A 71 -7.38 26.70 -4.31
N ILE A 72 -8.68 26.65 -4.55
CA ILE A 72 -9.43 25.41 -4.77
C ILE A 72 -8.85 24.64 -5.96
N ASN A 73 -8.56 25.29 -7.07
CA ASN A 73 -7.97 24.66 -8.25
C ASN A 73 -6.56 24.11 -7.97
N CYS A 74 -5.71 24.87 -7.26
CA CYS A 74 -4.40 24.43 -6.86
C CYS A 74 -4.49 23.17 -5.99
N MET A 75 -5.30 23.18 -4.94
CA MET A 75 -5.47 22.06 -4.02
C MET A 75 -6.07 20.83 -4.71
N THR A 76 -7.02 21.02 -5.62
CA THR A 76 -7.60 19.93 -6.42
C THR A 76 -6.54 19.30 -7.31
N LYS A 77 -5.72 20.11 -7.99
CA LYS A 77 -4.62 19.63 -8.83
C LYS A 77 -3.62 18.80 -8.01
N LEU A 78 -3.17 19.31 -6.86
CA LEU A 78 -2.24 18.59 -5.97
C LEU A 78 -2.85 17.28 -5.48
N HIS A 79 -4.12 17.29 -5.07
CA HIS A 79 -4.83 16.09 -4.64
C HIS A 79 -4.87 15.02 -5.74
N CYS A 80 -5.25 15.40 -6.97
CA CYS A 80 -5.28 14.47 -8.11
C CYS A 80 -3.90 13.91 -8.46
N GLN A 81 -2.85 14.73 -8.41
CA GLN A 81 -1.48 14.28 -8.67
C GLN A 81 -1.01 13.25 -7.64
N HIS A 82 -1.28 13.48 -6.36
CA HIS A 82 -0.90 12.53 -5.30
C HIS A 82 -1.71 11.23 -5.39
N LEU A 83 -3.01 11.31 -5.66
CA LEU A 83 -3.85 10.14 -5.91
C LEU A 83 -3.33 9.30 -7.09
N GLN A 84 -2.99 9.94 -8.21
CA GLN A 84 -2.45 9.22 -9.37
C GLN A 84 -1.15 8.53 -9.02
N THR A 85 -0.27 9.20 -8.29
CA THR A 85 1.00 8.61 -7.83
C THR A 85 0.78 7.40 -6.91
N ASP A 86 -0.15 7.50 -5.97
CA ASP A 86 -0.51 6.40 -5.07
C ASP A 86 -1.09 5.20 -5.85
N ILE A 87 -1.96 5.46 -6.84
CA ILE A 87 -2.53 4.43 -7.73
C ILE A 87 -1.43 3.75 -8.54
N ASP A 88 -0.54 4.53 -9.17
CA ASP A 88 0.55 4.00 -9.99
C ASP A 88 1.51 3.14 -9.15
N GLN A 89 1.82 3.54 -7.92
CA GLN A 89 2.63 2.76 -6.99
C GLN A 89 1.93 1.47 -6.59
N PHE A 90 0.62 1.53 -6.28
CA PHE A 90 -0.17 0.35 -5.95
C PHE A 90 -0.22 -0.64 -7.10
N VAL A 91 -0.55 -0.17 -8.31
CA VAL A 91 -0.59 -0.99 -9.53
C VAL A 91 0.77 -1.64 -9.78
N LYS A 92 1.86 -0.86 -9.68
CA LYS A 92 3.23 -1.36 -9.89
C LYS A 92 3.62 -2.44 -8.89
N SER A 93 3.29 -2.24 -7.61
CA SER A 93 3.56 -3.21 -6.56
C SER A 93 2.74 -4.49 -6.70
N THR A 94 1.49 -4.37 -7.15
CA THR A 94 0.58 -5.50 -7.33
C THR A 94 0.90 -6.28 -8.60
N MET A 95 1.14 -5.59 -9.72
CA MET A 95 1.52 -6.24 -10.97
C MET A 95 2.91 -6.89 -10.88
N GLY A 96 3.87 -6.25 -10.20
CA GLY A 96 5.19 -6.86 -9.94
C GLY A 96 5.07 -8.19 -9.21
N LYS A 97 4.26 -8.24 -8.14
CA LYS A 97 4.01 -9.48 -7.39
C LYS A 97 3.30 -10.55 -8.24
N MET A 98 2.35 -10.18 -9.09
CA MET A 98 1.66 -11.13 -9.99
C MET A 98 2.58 -11.67 -11.09
N VAL A 99 3.44 -10.83 -11.66
CA VAL A 99 4.41 -11.25 -12.68
C VAL A 99 5.43 -12.21 -12.08
N ASP A 100 5.96 -11.91 -10.88
CA ASP A 100 6.89 -12.78 -10.17
C ASP A 100 6.26 -14.15 -9.85
N LYS A 101 5.01 -14.18 -9.38
CA LYS A 101 4.29 -15.45 -9.12
C LYS A 101 4.08 -16.27 -10.39
N SER A 102 3.69 -15.63 -11.49
CA SER A 102 3.46 -16.30 -12.75
C SER A 102 4.75 -16.86 -13.36
N ALA A 103 5.83 -16.10 -13.30
CA ALA A 103 7.15 -16.52 -13.76
C ALA A 103 7.67 -17.70 -12.92
N LEU A 104 7.55 -17.63 -11.59
CA LEU A 104 7.96 -18.68 -10.68
C LEU A 104 7.13 -19.96 -10.85
N MET A 105 5.82 -19.83 -11.08
CA MET A 105 4.95 -20.96 -11.37
C MET A 105 5.36 -21.66 -12.68
N GLN A 106 5.64 -20.89 -13.74
CA GLN A 106 6.09 -21.44 -15.02
C GLN A 106 7.45 -22.13 -14.88
N GLU A 107 8.40 -21.53 -14.18
CA GLU A 107 9.71 -22.10 -13.86
C GLU A 107 9.58 -23.46 -13.15
N MET A 108 8.68 -23.55 -12.16
CA MET A 108 8.44 -24.80 -11.43
C MET A 108 7.86 -25.90 -12.33
N VAL A 109 6.94 -25.53 -13.22
CA VAL A 109 6.35 -26.48 -14.19
C VAL A 109 7.42 -26.99 -15.15
N ASP A 110 8.25 -26.09 -15.70
CA ASP A 110 9.24 -26.42 -16.72
C ASP A 110 10.42 -27.22 -16.12
N ASN A 111 10.96 -26.79 -14.97
CA ASN A 111 12.14 -27.41 -14.38
C ASN A 111 11.83 -28.73 -13.68
N TRP A 112 10.65 -28.86 -13.07
CA TRP A 112 10.32 -30.01 -12.22
C TRP A 112 9.18 -30.89 -12.79
N SER A 113 8.66 -30.58 -13.97
CA SER A 113 7.59 -31.31 -14.65
C SER A 113 6.38 -31.59 -13.75
N ILE A 114 6.04 -30.64 -12.89
CA ILE A 114 4.88 -30.74 -12.00
C ILE A 114 3.62 -30.17 -12.66
N LYS A 115 2.45 -30.58 -12.18
CA LYS A 115 1.18 -30.05 -12.69
C LYS A 115 1.02 -28.57 -12.30
N PRO A 116 0.47 -27.70 -13.18
CA PRO A 116 0.24 -26.28 -12.88
C PRO A 116 -0.53 -26.04 -11.57
N SER A 117 -1.54 -26.87 -11.26
CA SER A 117 -2.31 -26.78 -10.02
C SER A 117 -1.51 -27.10 -8.74
N LEU A 118 -0.39 -27.81 -8.87
CA LEU A 118 0.55 -28.04 -7.78
C LEU A 118 1.53 -26.87 -7.68
N ALA A 119 2.05 -26.38 -8.80
CA ALA A 119 2.92 -25.21 -8.85
C ALA A 119 2.27 -23.99 -8.20
N GLU A 120 1.00 -23.72 -8.50
CA GLU A 120 0.22 -22.64 -7.87
C GLU A 120 0.24 -22.73 -6.33
N LYS A 121 -0.05 -23.90 -5.77
CA LYS A 121 -0.04 -24.12 -4.32
C LYS A 121 1.33 -23.96 -3.70
N LEU A 122 2.39 -24.39 -4.39
CA LEU A 122 3.76 -24.22 -3.92
C LEU A 122 4.20 -22.76 -3.95
N VAL A 123 3.82 -22.01 -4.99
CA VAL A 123 4.07 -20.57 -5.11
C VAL A 123 3.32 -19.79 -4.01
N ASP A 124 2.07 -20.16 -3.70
CA ASP A 124 1.32 -19.52 -2.61
C ASP A 124 1.98 -19.75 -1.24
N ILE A 125 2.54 -20.93 -1.00
CA ILE A 125 3.32 -21.20 0.21
C ILE A 125 4.58 -20.32 0.25
N LEU A 126 5.31 -20.19 -0.85
CA LEU A 126 6.51 -19.34 -0.92
C LEU A 126 6.20 -17.87 -0.71
N ASP A 127 5.09 -17.38 -1.25
CA ASP A 127 4.62 -16.01 -1.03
C ASP A 127 4.30 -15.75 0.44
N TYR A 128 3.59 -16.68 1.08
CA TYR A 128 3.27 -16.60 2.52
C TYR A 128 4.51 -16.57 3.42
N VAL A 129 5.58 -17.26 3.01
CA VAL A 129 6.84 -17.32 3.76
C VAL A 129 7.72 -16.08 3.55
N THR A 130 7.51 -15.34 2.47
CA THR A 130 8.39 -14.22 2.07
C THR A 130 8.51 -13.14 3.16
N ASP A 131 7.45 -12.91 3.94
CA ASP A 131 7.41 -11.90 5.00
C ASP A 131 7.72 -12.49 6.41
N LYS A 132 8.24 -13.74 6.49
CA LYS A 132 8.50 -14.44 7.74
C LYS A 132 9.93 -14.96 7.82
N ASP A 133 10.56 -14.82 8.97
CA ASP A 133 11.91 -15.33 9.20
C ASP A 133 11.96 -16.86 9.14
N GLN A 134 10.97 -17.54 9.69
CA GLN A 134 10.83 -19.00 9.66
C GLN A 134 9.37 -19.40 9.84
N ILE A 135 9.01 -20.59 9.35
CA ILE A 135 7.68 -21.17 9.49
C ILE A 135 7.73 -22.63 9.99
N THR A 136 6.62 -23.08 10.56
CA THR A 136 6.40 -24.46 10.95
C THR A 136 5.38 -25.17 10.04
N THR A 137 5.35 -26.49 10.10
CA THR A 137 4.32 -27.27 9.37
C THR A 137 2.91 -26.95 9.87
N GLU A 138 2.75 -26.72 11.18
CA GLU A 138 1.47 -26.40 11.84
C GLU A 138 0.92 -25.07 11.35
N GLU A 139 1.77 -24.07 11.12
CA GLU A 139 1.36 -22.77 10.56
C GLU A 139 0.83 -22.91 9.13
N ILE A 140 1.47 -23.72 8.29
CA ILE A 140 1.00 -24.00 6.93
C ILE A 140 -0.34 -24.73 6.95
N ILE A 141 -0.51 -25.71 7.86
CA ILE A 141 -1.78 -26.41 8.03
C ILE A 141 -2.89 -25.44 8.41
N SER A 142 -2.62 -24.58 9.41
CA SER A 142 -3.59 -23.62 9.92
C SER A 142 -3.98 -22.56 8.89
N HIS A 143 -3.00 -22.05 8.14
CA HIS A 143 -3.23 -20.96 7.18
C HIS A 143 -3.95 -21.44 5.90
N PHE A 144 -3.50 -22.56 5.33
CA PHE A 144 -4.02 -23.06 4.03
C PHE A 144 -5.11 -24.13 4.17
N GLY A 145 -5.38 -24.63 5.37
CA GLY A 145 -6.35 -25.71 5.59
C GLY A 145 -5.91 -27.07 5.03
N PHE A 146 -4.63 -27.27 4.78
CA PHE A 146 -4.11 -28.54 4.27
C PHE A 146 -4.16 -29.63 5.35
N ASN A 147 -4.32 -30.90 4.93
CA ASN A 147 -4.07 -31.98 5.86
C ASN A 147 -2.56 -32.12 6.16
N PRO A 148 -2.17 -32.68 7.33
CA PRO A 148 -0.77 -32.78 7.75
C PRO A 148 0.16 -33.47 6.75
N THR A 149 -0.33 -34.49 6.07
CA THR A 149 0.44 -35.25 5.08
C THR A 149 0.72 -34.40 3.82
N THR A 150 -0.27 -33.63 3.36
CA THR A 150 -0.13 -32.72 2.21
C THR A 150 0.81 -31.57 2.51
N ALA A 151 0.67 -30.91 3.68
CA ALA A 151 1.54 -29.82 4.09
C ALA A 151 3.01 -30.26 4.16
N LYS A 152 3.29 -31.40 4.80
CA LYS A 152 4.65 -31.99 4.86
C LYS A 152 5.20 -32.32 3.48
N ARG A 153 4.37 -32.85 2.57
CA ARG A 153 4.78 -33.15 1.20
C ARG A 153 5.17 -31.88 0.44
N TYR A 154 4.36 -30.81 0.53
CA TYR A 154 4.64 -29.54 -0.16
C TYR A 154 5.93 -28.87 0.38
N LEU A 155 6.10 -28.79 1.69
CA LEU A 155 7.32 -28.26 2.30
C LEU A 155 8.56 -29.07 1.92
N ARG A 156 8.44 -30.40 1.87
CA ARG A 156 9.52 -31.27 1.40
C ARG A 156 9.86 -31.01 -0.07
N GLN A 157 8.86 -30.91 -0.95
CA GLN A 157 9.06 -30.59 -2.37
C GLN A 157 9.75 -29.25 -2.56
N LEU A 158 9.31 -28.18 -1.83
CA LEU A 158 9.96 -26.88 -1.87
C LEU A 158 11.42 -26.93 -1.40
N THR A 159 11.74 -27.80 -0.44
CA THR A 159 13.10 -28.03 0.01
C THR A 159 13.92 -28.79 -1.04
N GLU A 160 13.37 -29.85 -1.62
CA GLU A 160 13.99 -30.63 -2.69
C GLU A 160 14.23 -29.79 -3.97
N PHE A 161 13.33 -28.86 -4.28
CA PHE A 161 13.45 -27.92 -5.41
C PHE A 161 14.42 -26.76 -5.10
N GLY A 162 14.92 -26.64 -3.86
CA GLY A 162 15.88 -25.63 -3.49
C GLY A 162 15.33 -24.24 -3.16
N TYR A 163 14.01 -24.10 -3.09
CA TYR A 163 13.35 -22.82 -2.74
C TYR A 163 13.27 -22.57 -1.23
N MET A 164 13.45 -23.62 -0.42
CA MET A 164 13.43 -23.55 1.04
C MET A 164 14.54 -24.36 1.67
N GLU A 165 14.93 -23.99 2.89
CA GLU A 165 15.81 -24.78 3.75
C GLU A 165 15.06 -25.27 4.99
N ALA A 166 15.31 -26.54 5.36
CA ALA A 166 14.72 -27.13 6.54
C ALA A 166 15.74 -27.14 7.69
N HIS A 167 15.33 -26.68 8.86
CA HIS A 167 16.16 -26.62 10.08
C HIS A 167 15.53 -27.45 11.19
N GLY A 168 16.38 -28.03 12.05
CA GLY A 168 15.95 -28.81 13.22
C GLY A 168 15.61 -30.28 12.90
N GLY A 169 15.19 -31.02 13.94
CA GLY A 169 14.82 -32.43 13.87
C GLY A 169 13.32 -32.63 13.57
N ASN A 170 12.92 -33.91 13.46
CA ASN A 170 11.54 -34.28 13.06
C ASN A 170 10.40 -33.68 13.93
N LYS A 171 10.66 -33.36 15.20
CA LYS A 171 9.65 -32.82 16.12
C LYS A 171 9.58 -31.28 16.11
N ASN A 172 10.69 -30.60 15.80
CA ASN A 172 10.81 -29.13 15.82
C ASN A 172 11.38 -28.64 14.49
N ARG A 173 10.88 -29.15 13.38
CA ARG A 173 11.33 -28.76 12.05
C ARG A 173 10.72 -27.43 11.65
N THR A 174 11.58 -26.46 11.35
CA THR A 174 11.23 -25.16 10.78
C THR A 174 11.78 -25.03 9.37
N TYR A 175 11.22 -24.12 8.60
CA TYR A 175 11.61 -23.87 7.22
C TYR A 175 11.82 -22.39 7.01
N THR A 176 12.85 -22.03 6.24
CA THR A 176 13.17 -20.67 5.81
C THR A 176 13.17 -20.60 4.29
N LYS A 177 12.81 -19.46 3.73
CA LYS A 177 12.97 -19.21 2.29
C LYS A 177 14.48 -19.07 1.99
N LYS A 178 14.91 -19.60 0.88
CA LYS A 178 16.32 -19.53 0.42
C LYS A 178 16.55 -18.28 -0.42
#